data_1fea861caff5e324c9dfc75191d1e376
#
_entry.id   1fea861caff5e324c9dfc75191d1e376
#
_cell.length_a   1.000
_cell.length_b   1.000
_cell.length_c   1.000
_cell.angle_alpha   90.00
_cell.angle_beta   90.00
_cell.angle_gamma   90.00
#
_symmetry.space_group_name_H-M   'P 1'
#
loop_
_entity.id
_entity.type
_entity.pdbx_description
1 polymer ?
#
loop_
_entity_poly.entity_id
_entity_poly.type
_entity_poly.pdbx_seq_one_letter_code
_entity_poly.pdbx_strand_id
1 'polypeptide(L)'
;TDFGRLYEYGTGMLIQEDQKIVVVGRSCLEKYTVCDAVAVRYNTDGSLDATFGEAGIVMLDFGNDENVYHVGLQSDGKIILCGFSEDKNEHNDLLLIRLNTDGSIDSTFANNGVMINENHFFTYEGKMVMQPDDKIVTLGYYFESSSAQFMVNRYTADGFPDSTFG
;
A
#
# COMPACT_ATOMS: atom_id res chain seq x y z
N THR A 1 -10.78 -3.95 15.23
CA THR A 1 -11.79 -3.60 14.21
C THR A 1 -12.11 -4.86 13.43
N ASP A 2 -13.37 -5.17 13.27
CA ASP A 2 -13.88 -6.32 12.52
C ASP A 2 -14.51 -5.77 11.23
N PHE A 3 -14.04 -6.22 10.06
CA PHE A 3 -14.57 -5.83 8.74
C PHE A 3 -15.60 -6.82 8.20
N GLY A 4 -15.96 -7.87 9.02
CA GLY A 4 -16.89 -8.91 8.64
C GLY A 4 -16.31 -9.99 7.73
N ARG A 5 -14.99 -10.04 7.58
CA ARG A 5 -14.28 -11.11 6.87
C ARG A 5 -13.60 -12.08 7.86
N LEU A 6 -13.22 -13.26 7.38
CA LEU A 6 -12.69 -14.31 8.26
C LEU A 6 -11.27 -14.05 8.75
N TYR A 7 -10.46 -13.33 7.98
CA TYR A 7 -9.06 -13.11 8.28
C TYR A 7 -8.66 -11.67 8.01
N GLU A 8 -8.23 -10.97 9.06
CA GLU A 8 -7.86 -9.56 9.02
C GLU A 8 -6.47 -9.38 9.63
N TYR A 9 -5.56 -8.81 8.86
CA TYR A 9 -4.18 -8.65 9.25
C TYR A 9 -3.76 -7.19 9.12
N GLY A 10 -3.42 -6.56 10.25
CA GLY A 10 -2.72 -5.27 10.27
C GLY A 10 -1.22 -5.51 10.11
N THR A 11 -0.60 -4.81 9.16
CA THR A 11 0.80 -5.01 8.76
C THR A 11 1.66 -3.76 8.91
N GLY A 12 1.05 -2.56 8.80
CA GLY A 12 1.73 -1.29 8.91
C GLY A 12 0.87 -0.22 9.57
N MET A 13 1.52 0.79 10.14
CA MET A 13 0.83 1.95 10.71
C MET A 13 1.70 3.21 10.64
N LEU A 14 1.04 4.37 10.66
CA LEU A 14 1.65 5.67 10.88
C LEU A 14 0.77 6.55 11.76
N ILE A 15 1.36 7.60 12.32
CA ILE A 15 0.65 8.67 13.02
C ILE A 15 0.73 9.92 12.14
N GLN A 16 -0.42 10.53 11.87
CA GLN A 16 -0.53 11.78 11.11
C GLN A 16 -0.19 12.99 12.00
N GLU A 17 0.00 14.17 11.39
CA GLU A 17 0.31 15.39 12.13
C GLU A 17 -0.78 15.77 13.15
N ASP A 18 -2.05 15.49 12.85
CA ASP A 18 -3.21 15.68 13.74
C ASP A 18 -3.36 14.56 14.79
N GLN A 19 -2.35 13.71 14.93
CA GLN A 19 -2.27 12.58 15.85
C GLN A 19 -3.29 11.45 15.58
N LYS A 20 -3.99 11.46 14.46
CA LYS A 20 -4.78 10.32 14.00
C LYS A 20 -3.85 9.19 13.56
N ILE A 21 -4.32 7.96 13.71
CA ILE A 21 -3.55 6.77 13.41
C ILE A 21 -4.11 6.12 12.15
N VAL A 22 -3.28 5.93 11.14
CA VAL A 22 -3.63 5.13 9.96
C VAL A 22 -2.99 3.76 10.11
N VAL A 23 -3.80 2.72 10.02
CA VAL A 23 -3.37 1.31 10.02
C VAL A 23 -3.68 0.74 8.64
N VAL A 24 -2.75 -0.01 8.08
CA VAL A 24 -2.92 -0.68 6.79
C VAL A 24 -2.70 -2.17 6.92
N GLY A 25 -3.22 -2.92 5.95
CA GLY A 25 -3.10 -4.35 5.94
C GLY A 25 -3.91 -5.00 4.83
N ARG A 26 -4.42 -6.19 5.13
CA ARG A 26 -5.29 -6.95 4.24
C ARG A 26 -6.45 -7.57 4.98
N SER A 27 -7.54 -7.76 4.26
CA SER A 27 -8.75 -8.46 4.74
C SER A 27 -9.12 -9.54 3.75
N CYS A 28 -9.16 -10.80 4.17
CA CYS A 28 -9.29 -11.97 3.31
C CYS A 28 -10.59 -12.74 3.57
N LEU A 29 -11.20 -13.26 2.51
CA LEU A 29 -12.36 -14.14 2.59
C LEU A 29 -11.95 -15.56 3.01
N GLU A 30 -10.78 -16.00 2.56
CA GLU A 30 -10.18 -17.29 2.90
C GLU A 30 -8.78 -17.08 3.48
N LYS A 31 -8.25 -18.08 4.14
CA LYS A 31 -6.93 -17.99 4.78
C LYS A 31 -5.83 -17.77 3.73
N TYR A 32 -5.27 -16.55 3.70
CA TYR A 32 -4.20 -16.11 2.79
C TYR A 32 -4.55 -16.05 1.30
N THR A 33 -5.83 -16.12 0.96
CA THR A 33 -6.30 -15.99 -0.42
C THR A 33 -7.54 -15.11 -0.50
N VAL A 34 -7.80 -14.56 -1.68
CA VAL A 34 -8.93 -13.62 -1.91
C VAL A 34 -8.87 -12.48 -0.90
N CYS A 35 -7.74 -11.78 -0.90
CA CYS A 35 -7.43 -10.70 0.01
C CYS A 35 -7.54 -9.35 -0.69
N ASP A 36 -8.16 -8.38 -0.02
CA ASP A 36 -8.19 -6.99 -0.45
C ASP A 36 -7.31 -6.15 0.48
N ALA A 37 -6.66 -5.15 -0.07
CA ALA A 37 -5.94 -4.17 0.72
C ALA A 37 -6.92 -3.34 1.57
N VAL A 38 -6.50 -3.02 2.80
CA VAL A 38 -7.32 -2.25 3.73
C VAL A 38 -6.52 -1.13 4.36
N ALA A 39 -7.16 0.04 4.53
CA ALA A 39 -6.67 1.12 5.36
C ALA A 39 -7.77 1.54 6.35
N VAL A 40 -7.38 1.78 7.59
CA VAL A 40 -8.28 2.18 8.67
C VAL A 40 -7.71 3.39 9.37
N ARG A 41 -8.55 4.39 9.66
CA ARG A 41 -8.10 5.55 10.43
C ARG A 41 -8.81 5.62 11.78
N TYR A 42 -8.02 5.85 12.81
CA TYR A 42 -8.49 6.05 14.16
C TYR A 42 -8.25 7.49 14.62
N ASN A 43 -9.19 8.00 15.38
CA ASN A 43 -9.04 9.22 16.16
C ASN A 43 -8.04 9.02 17.30
N THR A 44 -7.61 10.11 17.93
CA THR A 44 -6.67 10.11 19.06
C THR A 44 -7.18 9.36 20.30
N ASP A 45 -8.50 9.18 20.41
CA ASP A 45 -9.14 8.42 21.49
C ASP A 45 -9.31 6.92 21.18
N GLY A 46 -8.85 6.47 20.01
CA GLY A 46 -8.94 5.09 19.52
C GLY A 46 -10.27 4.73 18.87
N SER A 47 -11.22 5.65 18.75
CA SER A 47 -12.43 5.43 17.95
C SER A 47 -12.13 5.49 16.45
N LEU A 48 -12.95 4.85 15.60
CA LEU A 48 -12.85 5.00 14.16
C LEU A 48 -13.15 6.45 13.74
N ASP A 49 -12.35 6.96 12.80
CA ASP A 49 -12.60 8.27 12.20
C ASP A 49 -13.60 8.18 11.06
N ALA A 50 -14.86 8.47 11.36
CA ALA A 50 -15.96 8.38 10.39
C ALA A 50 -15.81 9.31 9.16
N THR A 51 -14.82 10.21 9.14
CA THR A 51 -14.54 11.09 7.99
C THR A 51 -13.54 10.48 7.00
N PHE A 52 -13.07 9.23 7.23
CA PHE A 52 -12.13 8.51 6.39
C PHE A 52 -12.81 7.32 5.74
N GLY A 53 -12.82 7.30 4.41
CA GLY A 53 -13.45 6.22 3.66
C GLY A 53 -14.92 6.01 4.03
N GLU A 54 -15.30 4.75 4.20
CA GLU A 54 -16.62 4.38 4.71
C GLU A 54 -16.53 4.11 6.22
N ALA A 55 -17.01 5.06 7.02
CA ALA A 55 -17.03 4.98 8.48
C ALA A 55 -15.65 4.66 9.13
N GLY A 56 -14.56 5.16 8.56
CA GLY A 56 -13.20 4.98 9.06
C GLY A 56 -12.41 3.88 8.35
N ILE A 57 -12.98 3.25 7.32
CA ILE A 57 -12.43 2.08 6.64
C ILE A 57 -12.38 2.33 5.13
N VAL A 58 -11.29 1.92 4.50
CA VAL A 58 -11.11 1.86 3.04
C VAL A 58 -10.75 0.43 2.68
N MET A 59 -11.54 -0.22 1.85
CA MET A 59 -11.23 -1.51 1.24
C MET A 59 -10.95 -1.31 -0.25
N LEU A 60 -9.89 -1.94 -0.75
CA LEU A 60 -9.37 -1.75 -2.09
C LEU A 60 -9.19 -3.11 -2.75
N ASP A 61 -10.07 -3.39 -3.72
CA ASP A 61 -10.08 -4.60 -4.54
C ASP A 61 -9.75 -4.19 -5.98
N PHE A 62 -8.67 -4.72 -6.53
CA PHE A 62 -8.26 -4.52 -7.92
C PHE A 62 -8.35 -5.82 -8.75
N GLY A 63 -8.97 -6.86 -8.18
CA GLY A 63 -9.26 -8.13 -8.83
C GLY A 63 -8.19 -9.20 -8.71
N ASN A 64 -7.17 -8.97 -7.90
CA ASN A 64 -6.12 -9.90 -7.52
C ASN A 64 -6.13 -10.11 -5.99
N ASP A 65 -5.07 -10.68 -5.43
CA ASP A 65 -4.85 -10.67 -3.98
C ASP A 65 -3.97 -9.47 -3.60
N GLU A 66 -4.58 -8.42 -3.04
CA GLU A 66 -3.88 -7.20 -2.65
C GLU A 66 -3.37 -7.29 -1.21
N ASN A 67 -2.06 -7.15 -1.07
CA ASN A 67 -1.40 -7.23 0.23
C ASN A 67 -0.59 -5.96 0.49
N VAL A 68 -1.01 -5.12 1.43
CA VAL A 68 -0.29 -3.90 1.83
C VAL A 68 0.49 -4.16 3.10
N TYR A 69 1.75 -3.71 3.13
CA TYR A 69 2.68 -3.90 4.26
C TYR A 69 3.19 -2.60 4.84
N HIS A 70 3.24 -1.56 4.03
CA HIS A 70 3.81 -0.27 4.43
C HIS A 70 2.88 0.87 4.10
N VAL A 71 2.97 1.91 4.89
CA VAL A 71 2.23 3.16 4.72
C VAL A 71 3.18 4.33 4.92
N GLY A 72 3.07 5.33 4.06
CA GLY A 72 3.83 6.59 4.12
C GLY A 72 2.91 7.79 3.97
N LEU A 73 3.36 8.95 4.45
CA LEU A 73 2.65 10.20 4.34
C LEU A 73 3.45 11.15 3.43
N GLN A 74 2.78 11.76 2.46
CA GLN A 74 3.32 12.84 1.64
C GLN A 74 3.13 14.18 2.37
N SER A 75 3.89 15.20 1.96
CA SER A 75 3.89 16.53 2.59
C SER A 75 2.54 17.26 2.50
N ASP A 76 1.68 16.88 1.54
CA ASP A 76 0.31 17.38 1.38
C ASP A 76 -0.74 16.59 2.18
N GLY A 77 -0.30 15.61 2.98
CA GLY A 77 -1.16 14.77 3.80
C GLY A 77 -1.77 13.56 3.09
N LYS A 78 -1.47 13.35 1.81
CA LYS A 78 -1.89 12.15 1.08
C LYS A 78 -1.14 10.92 1.59
N ILE A 79 -1.78 9.78 1.51
CA ILE A 79 -1.31 8.53 2.10
C ILE A 79 -0.89 7.57 0.99
N ILE A 80 0.36 7.11 1.04
CA ILE A 80 0.89 6.09 0.14
C ILE A 80 0.82 4.74 0.83
N LEU A 81 0.16 3.78 0.20
CA LEU A 81 0.18 2.38 0.58
C LEU A 81 1.15 1.64 -0.33
N CYS A 82 1.94 0.73 0.24
CA CYS A 82 2.90 -0.09 -0.51
C CYS A 82 2.80 -1.55 -0.11
N GLY A 83 2.81 -2.40 -1.11
CA GLY A 83 2.70 -3.83 -0.94
C GLY A 83 2.89 -4.57 -2.25
N PHE A 84 2.17 -5.65 -2.45
CA PHE A 84 2.12 -6.37 -3.72
C PHE A 84 0.68 -6.76 -4.09
N SER A 85 0.47 -6.95 -5.38
CA SER A 85 -0.70 -7.58 -5.97
C SER A 85 -0.28 -8.94 -6.52
N GLU A 86 -0.92 -10.01 -6.07
CA GLU A 86 -0.63 -11.37 -6.51
C GLU A 86 -1.70 -11.83 -7.50
N ASP A 87 -1.27 -12.14 -8.72
CA ASP A 87 -2.18 -12.61 -9.76
C ASP A 87 -2.50 -14.13 -9.59
N LYS A 88 -3.47 -14.61 -10.35
CA LYS A 88 -3.89 -16.03 -10.35
C LYS A 88 -2.79 -17.05 -10.75
N ASN A 89 -1.65 -16.58 -11.24
CA ASN A 89 -0.48 -17.41 -11.56
C ASN A 89 0.59 -17.32 -10.47
N GLU A 90 0.25 -16.76 -9.30
CA GLU A 90 1.15 -16.54 -8.15
C GLU A 90 2.32 -15.58 -8.46
N HIS A 91 2.12 -14.66 -9.42
CA HIS A 91 3.09 -13.61 -9.67
C HIS A 91 2.81 -12.42 -8.74
N ASN A 92 3.86 -11.98 -8.05
CA ASN A 92 3.79 -10.84 -7.16
C ASN A 92 4.33 -9.60 -7.86
N ASP A 93 3.51 -8.59 -8.01
CA ASP A 93 3.84 -7.30 -8.58
C ASP A 93 3.83 -6.21 -7.53
N LEU A 94 4.80 -5.29 -7.58
CA LEU A 94 4.79 -4.15 -6.67
C LEU A 94 3.52 -3.34 -6.84
N LEU A 95 2.84 -3.09 -5.73
CA LEU A 95 1.63 -2.29 -5.65
C LEU A 95 1.91 -1.01 -4.86
N LEU A 96 1.65 0.15 -5.47
CA LEU A 96 1.53 1.44 -4.78
C LEU A 96 0.14 2.01 -5.00
N ILE A 97 -0.47 2.50 -3.95
CA ILE A 97 -1.79 3.14 -3.98
C ILE A 97 -1.66 4.49 -3.28
N ARG A 98 -2.27 5.54 -3.85
CA ARG A 98 -2.38 6.82 -3.14
C ARG A 98 -3.81 7.11 -2.76
N LEU A 99 -4.00 7.42 -1.48
CA LEU A 99 -5.27 7.90 -0.95
C LEU A 99 -5.18 9.40 -0.66
N ASN A 100 -6.27 10.10 -0.88
CA ASN A 100 -6.49 11.45 -0.39
C ASN A 100 -6.61 11.44 1.14
N THR A 101 -6.59 12.61 1.75
CA THR A 101 -6.71 12.79 3.20
C THR A 101 -8.02 12.28 3.79
N ASP A 102 -9.07 12.15 2.96
CA ASP A 102 -10.37 11.58 3.33
C ASP A 102 -10.49 10.08 3.10
N GLY A 103 -9.44 9.42 2.59
CA GLY A 103 -9.41 7.98 2.29
C GLY A 103 -9.92 7.62 0.88
N SER A 104 -10.40 8.56 0.10
CA SER A 104 -10.73 8.29 -1.31
C SER A 104 -9.46 8.02 -2.14
N ILE A 105 -9.56 7.22 -3.19
CA ILE A 105 -8.45 7.00 -4.13
C ILE A 105 -8.12 8.31 -4.83
N ASP A 106 -6.84 8.70 -4.86
CA ASP A 106 -6.38 9.86 -5.60
C ASP A 106 -6.12 9.53 -7.06
N SER A 107 -7.08 9.76 -7.92
CA SER A 107 -7.01 9.46 -9.35
C SER A 107 -5.89 10.18 -10.12
N THR A 108 -5.20 11.14 -9.51
CA THR A 108 -4.07 11.85 -10.15
C THR A 108 -2.74 11.11 -9.99
N PHE A 109 -2.70 10.05 -9.15
CA PHE A 109 -1.51 9.23 -8.95
C PHE A 109 -1.43 8.12 -9.99
N ALA A 110 -0.29 7.98 -10.65
CA ALA A 110 0.01 6.94 -11.62
C ALA A 110 -1.18 6.65 -12.58
N ASN A 111 -1.73 5.45 -12.54
CA ASN A 111 -2.89 5.05 -13.32
C ASN A 111 -4.15 5.08 -12.44
N ASN A 112 -4.85 6.22 -12.40
CA ASN A 112 -6.06 6.38 -11.60
C ASN A 112 -5.92 6.01 -10.11
N GLY A 113 -4.80 6.38 -9.49
CA GLY A 113 -4.56 6.18 -8.06
C GLY A 113 -3.73 4.95 -7.71
N VAL A 114 -3.39 4.13 -8.70
CA VAL A 114 -2.71 2.86 -8.50
C VAL A 114 -1.54 2.70 -9.47
N MET A 115 -0.41 2.22 -8.96
CA MET A 115 0.72 1.76 -9.75
C MET A 115 0.94 0.28 -9.46
N ILE A 116 0.89 -0.55 -10.47
CA ILE A 116 1.31 -1.96 -10.44
C ILE A 116 2.49 -2.09 -11.39
N ASN A 117 3.61 -2.59 -10.88
CA ASN A 117 4.79 -2.82 -11.70
C ASN A 117 4.84 -4.30 -12.08
N GLU A 118 4.29 -4.62 -13.24
CA GLU A 118 4.12 -5.98 -13.78
C GLU A 118 5.44 -6.65 -14.22
N ASN A 119 6.56 -6.29 -13.62
CA ASN A 119 7.84 -6.93 -13.92
C ASN A 119 8.01 -8.32 -13.26
N HIS A 120 7.03 -8.78 -12.49
CA HIS A 120 6.99 -10.10 -11.82
C HIS A 120 8.23 -10.42 -10.96
N PHE A 121 8.95 -9.40 -10.51
CA PHE A 121 10.19 -9.54 -9.76
C PHE A 121 10.05 -9.12 -8.29
N PHE A 122 8.82 -8.83 -7.86
CA PHE A 122 8.61 -8.41 -6.47
C PHE A 122 8.28 -9.64 -5.63
N THR A 123 9.06 -9.89 -4.62
CA THR A 123 8.81 -10.97 -3.67
C THR A 123 8.43 -10.37 -2.33
N TYR A 124 7.79 -11.18 -1.50
CA TYR A 124 7.25 -10.86 -0.18
C TYR A 124 8.07 -9.83 0.62
N GLU A 125 7.40 -8.93 1.33
CA GLU A 125 7.99 -7.93 2.24
C GLU A 125 8.71 -6.72 1.59
N GLY A 126 8.24 -6.24 0.45
CA GLY A 126 8.72 -4.96 -0.06
C GLY A 126 8.62 -3.87 1.00
N LYS A 127 9.72 -3.14 1.20
CA LYS A 127 9.77 -2.02 2.15
C LYS A 127 9.67 -0.70 1.40
N MET A 128 9.14 0.31 2.08
CA MET A 128 8.98 1.64 1.52
C MET A 128 9.50 2.69 2.49
N VAL A 129 10.12 3.73 1.94
CA VAL A 129 10.42 4.97 2.65
C VAL A 129 10.05 6.17 1.80
N MET A 130 9.58 7.22 2.42
CA MET A 130 9.30 8.50 1.79
C MET A 130 10.55 9.40 1.87
N GLN A 131 10.89 10.06 0.76
CA GLN A 131 11.91 11.11 0.75
C GLN A 131 11.29 12.48 1.11
N PRO A 132 12.10 13.47 1.54
CA PRO A 132 11.60 14.80 1.86
C PRO A 132 10.96 15.57 0.68
N ASP A 133 11.20 15.15 -0.55
CA ASP A 133 10.61 15.64 -1.79
C ASP A 133 9.42 14.80 -2.28
N ASP A 134 8.82 14.04 -1.37
CA ASP A 134 7.68 13.15 -1.59
C ASP A 134 7.93 11.99 -2.58
N LYS A 135 9.16 11.79 -3.03
CA LYS A 135 9.51 10.61 -3.81
C LYS A 135 9.43 9.35 -2.95
N ILE A 136 9.08 8.27 -3.61
CA ILE A 136 8.85 6.98 -2.97
C ILE A 136 10.02 6.07 -3.32
N VAL A 137 10.72 5.55 -2.31
CA VAL A 137 11.79 4.56 -2.51
C VAL A 137 11.29 3.22 -1.99
N THR A 138 11.36 2.19 -2.83
CA THR A 138 10.96 0.82 -2.47
C THR A 138 12.17 -0.10 -2.51
N LEU A 139 12.17 -1.07 -1.60
CA LEU A 139 13.14 -2.15 -1.53
C LEU A 139 12.40 -3.48 -1.67
N GLY A 140 12.85 -4.30 -2.58
CA GLY A 140 12.41 -5.67 -2.75
C GLY A 140 13.57 -6.57 -3.10
N TYR A 141 13.29 -7.79 -3.44
CA TYR A 141 14.26 -8.70 -4.02
C TYR A 141 13.60 -9.57 -5.11
N TYR A 142 14.38 -10.08 -6.01
CA TYR A 142 13.95 -11.02 -7.02
C TYR A 142 14.90 -12.21 -7.08
N PHE A 143 14.39 -13.31 -7.62
CA PHE A 143 15.22 -14.49 -7.86
C PHE A 143 15.64 -14.54 -9.32
N GLU A 144 16.95 -14.65 -9.54
CA GLU A 144 17.51 -14.96 -10.84
C GLU A 144 18.19 -16.35 -10.77
N SER A 145 17.60 -17.33 -11.44
CA SER A 145 18.04 -18.73 -11.37
C SER A 145 18.01 -19.26 -9.92
N SER A 146 19.14 -19.36 -9.24
CA SER A 146 19.28 -19.86 -7.86
C SER A 146 19.80 -18.81 -6.87
N SER A 147 19.88 -17.55 -7.29
CA SER A 147 20.35 -16.42 -6.45
C SER A 147 19.25 -15.39 -6.22
N ALA A 148 19.19 -14.88 -4.99
CA ALA A 148 18.34 -13.74 -4.67
C ALA A 148 19.15 -12.44 -4.83
N GLN A 149 18.58 -11.45 -5.48
CA GLN A 149 19.16 -10.13 -5.64
C GLN A 149 18.21 -9.09 -5.08
N PHE A 150 18.71 -8.12 -4.32
CA PHE A 150 17.87 -7.02 -3.88
C PHE A 150 17.71 -5.99 -4.99
N MET A 151 16.54 -5.33 -4.98
CA MET A 151 16.17 -4.31 -5.94
C MET A 151 15.70 -3.07 -5.20
N VAL A 152 16.27 -1.92 -5.55
CA VAL A 152 15.82 -0.63 -5.03
C VAL A 152 15.26 0.17 -6.19
N ASN A 153 14.02 0.59 -6.07
CA ASN A 153 13.37 1.44 -7.06
C ASN A 153 13.00 2.77 -6.45
N ARG A 154 13.02 3.83 -7.27
CA ARG A 154 12.49 5.12 -6.87
C ARG A 154 11.38 5.55 -7.83
N TYR A 155 10.33 6.10 -7.23
CA TYR A 155 9.19 6.66 -7.95
C TYR A 155 9.06 8.14 -7.62
N THR A 156 8.56 8.90 -8.58
CA THR A 156 8.19 10.31 -8.37
C THR A 156 7.09 10.42 -7.33
N ALA A 157 6.83 11.63 -6.83
CA ALA A 157 5.71 11.90 -5.92
C ALA A 157 4.35 11.47 -6.51
N ASP A 158 4.24 11.44 -7.84
CA ASP A 158 3.02 11.03 -8.55
C ASP A 158 3.00 9.55 -8.98
N GLY A 159 3.93 8.72 -8.47
CA GLY A 159 3.92 7.27 -8.65
C GLY A 159 4.51 6.75 -9.96
N PHE A 160 5.17 7.58 -10.76
CA PHE A 160 5.86 7.13 -11.96
C PHE A 160 7.31 6.74 -11.67
N PRO A 161 7.90 5.75 -12.38
CA PRO A 161 9.31 5.44 -12.25
C PRO A 161 10.19 6.68 -12.43
N ASP A 162 11.12 6.89 -11.50
CA ASP A 162 12.06 8.01 -11.58
C ASP A 162 13.27 7.62 -12.43
N SER A 163 13.28 8.02 -13.71
CA SER A 163 14.35 7.72 -14.65
C SER A 163 15.70 8.37 -14.32
N THR A 164 15.77 9.18 -13.26
CA THR A 164 17.03 9.81 -12.79
C THR A 164 17.69 9.01 -11.67
N PHE A 165 17.12 7.84 -11.31
CA PHE A 165 17.62 6.98 -10.25
C PHE A 165 18.13 5.65 -10.82
N GLY A 166 19.43 5.41 -10.67
CA GLY A 166 20.12 4.18 -11.12
C GLY A 166 20.77 4.26 -12.46
#